data_5af1126dbadd81ba3a5cf256d1403bad
#
_entry.id   5af1126dbadd81ba3a5cf256d1403bad
#
_cell.length_a   1.000
_cell.length_b   1.000
_cell.length_c   1.000
_cell.angle_alpha   90.00
_cell.angle_beta   90.00
_cell.angle_gamma   90.00
#
_symmetry.space_group_name_H-M   'P 1'
#
loop_
_entity.id
_entity.type
_entity.pdbx_description
1 polymer ?
#
loop_
_entity_poly.entity_id
_entity_poly.type
_entity_poly.pdbx_seq_one_letter_code
_entity_poly.pdbx_strand_id
1 'polypeptide(L)'
;MRHRFTKVLLGAALFMLLGGTATVAARSHSSSHATASYNIGFIYPRTGPLGAYGAEEIQGFKEGLKYLTKGTNKVNGKTLNITYVDDKNDAATAVSAAKDQIGQGSKILMGTGSSGIALQLAPLAAQNQVLYLSGPAAADAITGINKYTFRAGRQTLQDVYAAASYLKGAGKKVVVFDQDSVFGHGNYAAVKAVIGGKGHTVTEISVPSSATDFTPFAQQAKNANADLIFVAWAGTTAGAMWKALDQQNAFNGADVVTGLAERATWAALGDQATKIHFLSHYTYTAPKNKLNDYLVAQLRKRGQVPDIFTPDGFVLAQMLVHALQKGDYNVDKMIGSLEGWKFLAPKGFQAIRPQDHAMLQPMFRVRLVKKNGRLVPAILGTATPYETAPPIVPMKG
;
A
#
# COMPACT_ATOMS: atom_id res chain seq x y z
N MET A 1 79.88 24.54 -13.98
CA MET A 1 80.86 24.25 -14.99
C MET A 1 80.18 24.02 -16.32
N ARG A 2 80.61 24.87 -17.29
CA ARG A 2 80.61 24.73 -18.77
C ARG A 2 79.35 24.23 -19.44
N HIS A 3 78.63 25.13 -20.09
CA HIS A 3 78.72 25.58 -21.52
C HIS A 3 78.70 24.46 -22.56
N ARG A 4 77.73 24.47 -23.46
CA ARG A 4 77.94 25.04 -24.81
C ARG A 4 76.71 25.07 -25.65
N PHE A 5 76.55 26.22 -26.27
CA PHE A 5 75.69 26.61 -27.42
C PHE A 5 76.04 25.86 -28.70
N THR A 6 75.14 25.79 -29.67
CA THR A 6 75.36 26.08 -31.10
C THR A 6 74.02 25.97 -31.82
N LYS A 7 73.35 27.03 -32.25
CA LYS A 7 73.29 27.77 -33.55
C LYS A 7 72.76 26.92 -34.73
N VAL A 8 71.51 27.19 -35.19
CA VAL A 8 71.08 27.91 -36.40
C VAL A 8 71.47 27.28 -37.73
N LEU A 9 70.45 27.02 -38.53
CA LEU A 9 70.43 27.34 -39.97
C LEU A 9 69.00 27.43 -40.51
N LEU A 10 68.72 28.55 -41.22
CA LEU A 10 67.54 28.84 -42.04
C LEU A 10 67.57 28.01 -43.30
N GLY A 11 66.36 27.54 -43.71
CA GLY A 11 66.19 27.02 -45.07
C GLY A 11 64.74 27.35 -45.53
N ALA A 12 64.60 28.41 -46.30
CA ALA A 12 63.35 28.74 -47.00
C ALA A 12 63.20 27.84 -48.22
N ALA A 13 62.07 27.20 -48.37
CA ALA A 13 61.62 26.63 -49.63
C ALA A 13 60.14 26.83 -49.79
N LEU A 14 59.88 27.66 -50.76
CA LEU A 14 58.64 27.95 -51.48
C LEU A 14 58.14 26.69 -52.17
N PHE A 15 56.85 26.22 -52.02
CA PHE A 15 56.13 25.62 -53.13
C PHE A 15 54.64 25.30 -52.88
N MET A 16 53.86 25.87 -53.78
CA MET A 16 52.62 25.41 -54.44
C MET A 16 51.35 25.19 -53.61
N LEU A 17 50.42 26.06 -53.92
CA LEU A 17 48.95 25.86 -53.83
C LEU A 17 48.51 24.63 -54.62
N LEU A 18 47.94 23.67 -53.94
CA LEU A 18 47.01 22.70 -54.52
C LEU A 18 45.69 22.80 -53.76
N GLY A 19 44.69 23.31 -54.43
CA GLY A 19 43.32 23.40 -53.91
C GLY A 19 42.75 22.02 -53.63
N GLY A 20 42.63 21.67 -52.37
CA GLY A 20 41.82 20.56 -51.90
C GLY A 20 40.56 21.06 -51.29
N THR A 21 39.44 20.88 -52.01
CA THR A 21 38.06 21.09 -51.48
C THR A 21 37.85 20.10 -50.33
N ALA A 22 38.06 20.54 -49.10
CA ALA A 22 37.65 19.81 -47.93
C ALA A 22 36.11 19.80 -47.87
N THR A 23 35.49 18.73 -48.32
CA THR A 23 34.10 18.42 -48.02
C THR A 23 33.98 18.24 -46.51
N VAL A 24 33.48 19.26 -45.83
CA VAL A 24 33.04 19.18 -44.43
C VAL A 24 31.83 18.24 -44.43
N ALA A 25 32.06 16.97 -44.15
CA ALA A 25 30.99 16.04 -43.81
C ALA A 25 30.32 16.57 -42.55
N ALA A 26 29.20 17.24 -42.71
CA ALA A 26 28.31 17.54 -41.61
C ALA A 26 27.91 16.21 -40.94
N ARG A 27 28.57 15.85 -39.85
CA ARG A 27 28.07 14.84 -38.95
C ARG A 27 26.73 15.34 -38.43
N SER A 28 25.64 14.87 -39.04
CA SER A 28 24.33 14.95 -38.44
C SER A 28 24.43 14.26 -37.10
N HIS A 29 24.52 15.04 -36.00
CA HIS A 29 24.23 14.55 -34.68
C HIS A 29 22.75 14.16 -34.73
N SER A 30 22.50 12.89 -34.95
CA SER A 30 21.21 12.30 -34.62
C SER A 30 21.09 12.49 -33.10
N SER A 31 20.43 13.58 -32.71
CA SER A 31 19.90 13.70 -31.35
C SER A 31 19.00 12.50 -31.18
N SER A 32 19.49 11.44 -30.52
CA SER A 32 18.62 10.42 -29.99
C SER A 32 17.62 11.19 -29.12
N HIS A 33 16.40 11.34 -29.61
CA HIS A 33 15.31 11.84 -28.79
C HIS A 33 15.17 10.79 -27.67
N ALA A 34 15.83 11.02 -26.53
CA ALA A 34 15.58 10.27 -25.34
C ALA A 34 14.07 10.33 -25.12
N THR A 35 13.40 9.21 -25.29
CA THR A 35 11.94 9.13 -25.14
C THR A 35 11.65 9.68 -23.75
N ALA A 36 10.95 10.80 -23.68
CA ALA A 36 10.62 11.43 -22.42
C ALA A 36 9.95 10.40 -21.51
N SER A 37 10.41 10.27 -20.28
CA SER A 37 9.91 9.29 -19.32
C SER A 37 9.46 9.97 -18.02
N TYR A 38 8.57 9.31 -17.31
CA TYR A 38 8.21 9.63 -15.94
C TYR A 38 8.96 8.70 -14.99
N ASN A 39 9.79 9.24 -14.09
CA ASN A 39 10.48 8.45 -13.08
C ASN A 39 9.60 8.30 -11.84
N ILE A 40 9.37 7.07 -11.40
CA ILE A 40 8.50 6.73 -10.28
C ILE A 40 9.25 5.78 -9.34
N GLY A 41 9.35 6.11 -8.05
CA GLY A 41 9.85 5.21 -7.03
C GLY A 41 8.71 4.38 -6.43
N PHE A 42 8.77 3.06 -6.51
CA PHE A 42 7.83 2.16 -5.87
C PHE A 42 8.55 1.39 -4.75
N ILE A 43 8.30 1.78 -3.51
CA ILE A 43 8.93 1.23 -2.30
C ILE A 43 7.91 0.32 -1.63
N TYR A 44 8.24 -0.96 -1.44
CA TYR A 44 7.27 -1.94 -0.97
C TYR A 44 7.97 -3.09 -0.24
N PRO A 45 7.29 -3.81 0.66
CA PRO A 45 7.88 -4.97 1.34
C PRO A 45 7.95 -6.17 0.38
N ARG A 46 9.05 -6.30 -0.36
CA ARG A 46 9.31 -7.49 -1.18
C ARG A 46 9.73 -8.67 -0.32
N THR A 47 10.46 -8.40 0.76
CA THR A 47 10.91 -9.37 1.76
C THR A 47 10.48 -8.93 3.16
N GLY A 48 10.75 -9.78 4.16
CA GLY A 48 10.39 -9.51 5.55
C GLY A 48 8.95 -9.92 5.91
N PRO A 49 8.48 -9.54 7.10
CA PRO A 49 7.19 -10.01 7.64
C PRO A 49 5.97 -9.71 6.77
N LEU A 50 5.99 -8.62 5.99
CA LEU A 50 4.90 -8.21 5.11
C LEU A 50 5.16 -8.54 3.63
N GLY A 51 6.10 -9.43 3.33
CA GLY A 51 6.46 -9.78 1.95
C GLY A 51 5.28 -10.31 1.11
N ALA A 52 4.37 -11.07 1.71
CA ALA A 52 3.16 -11.52 1.04
C ALA A 52 2.27 -10.35 0.60
N TYR A 53 2.11 -9.32 1.43
CA TYR A 53 1.33 -8.11 1.13
C TYR A 53 1.93 -7.34 -0.04
N GLY A 54 3.27 -7.18 -0.03
CA GLY A 54 3.98 -6.54 -1.13
C GLY A 54 3.86 -7.31 -2.45
N ALA A 55 3.88 -8.64 -2.40
CA ALA A 55 3.69 -9.48 -3.59
C ALA A 55 2.29 -9.28 -4.21
N GLU A 56 1.25 -9.23 -3.39
CA GLU A 56 -0.12 -8.96 -3.82
C GLU A 56 -0.28 -7.54 -4.39
N GLU A 57 0.26 -6.54 -3.71
CA GLU A 57 0.25 -5.14 -4.14
C GLU A 57 0.88 -4.97 -5.52
N ILE A 58 2.10 -5.50 -5.71
CA ILE A 58 2.81 -5.42 -7.00
C ILE A 58 2.08 -6.21 -8.09
N GLN A 59 1.49 -7.35 -7.76
CA GLN A 59 0.72 -8.13 -8.72
C GLN A 59 -0.48 -7.32 -9.24
N GLY A 60 -1.24 -6.71 -8.34
CA GLY A 60 -2.36 -5.85 -8.68
C GLY A 60 -1.95 -4.61 -9.46
N PHE A 61 -0.86 -3.97 -9.06
CA PHE A 61 -0.32 -2.80 -9.74
C PHE A 61 0.07 -3.10 -11.19
N LYS A 62 0.79 -4.18 -11.43
CA LYS A 62 1.19 -4.59 -12.79
C LYS A 62 -0.01 -4.90 -13.68
N GLU A 63 -1.03 -5.60 -13.16
CA GLU A 63 -2.26 -5.85 -13.93
C GLU A 63 -3.06 -4.58 -14.18
N GLY A 64 -3.10 -3.66 -13.20
CA GLY A 64 -3.71 -2.34 -13.36
C GLY A 64 -3.03 -1.50 -14.44
N LEU A 65 -1.70 -1.41 -14.41
CA LEU A 65 -0.94 -0.72 -15.45
C LEU A 65 -1.19 -1.31 -16.84
N LYS A 66 -1.12 -2.65 -16.96
CA LYS A 66 -1.38 -3.34 -18.21
C LYS A 66 -2.76 -3.00 -18.77
N TYR A 67 -3.78 -3.00 -17.92
CA TYR A 67 -5.15 -2.65 -18.30
C TYR A 67 -5.25 -1.20 -18.78
N LEU A 68 -4.76 -0.26 -17.99
CA LEU A 68 -4.92 1.17 -18.19
C LEU A 68 -4.10 1.72 -19.37
N THR A 69 -2.90 1.17 -19.55
CA THR A 69 -2.00 1.57 -20.65
C THR A 69 -2.16 0.69 -21.89
N LYS A 70 -3.10 -0.25 -21.90
CA LYS A 70 -3.28 -1.25 -22.96
C LYS A 70 -1.98 -2.02 -23.29
N GLY A 71 -1.16 -2.27 -22.25
CA GLY A 71 0.11 -2.96 -22.34
C GLY A 71 1.29 -2.14 -22.86
N THR A 72 1.11 -0.86 -23.22
CA THR A 72 2.19 -0.01 -23.75
C THR A 72 3.16 0.51 -22.71
N ASN A 73 2.77 0.50 -21.41
CA ASN A 73 3.49 1.13 -20.32
C ASN A 73 3.79 2.62 -20.56
N LYS A 74 2.88 3.33 -21.27
CA LYS A 74 3.00 4.76 -21.60
C LYS A 74 1.76 5.53 -21.15
N VAL A 75 1.99 6.78 -20.74
CA VAL A 75 0.95 7.78 -20.45
C VAL A 75 1.36 9.07 -21.15
N ASN A 76 0.44 9.75 -21.84
CA ASN A 76 0.72 10.96 -22.61
C ASN A 76 1.93 10.79 -23.57
N GLY A 77 2.11 9.62 -24.15
CA GLY A 77 3.24 9.29 -25.04
C GLY A 77 4.57 9.01 -24.33
N LYS A 78 4.69 9.28 -23.01
CA LYS A 78 5.90 9.11 -22.22
C LYS A 78 5.91 7.74 -21.53
N THR A 79 7.10 7.12 -21.44
CA THR A 79 7.28 5.81 -20.80
C THR A 79 7.24 5.94 -19.27
N LEU A 80 6.59 5.00 -18.59
CA LEU A 80 6.64 4.88 -17.14
C LEU A 80 7.92 4.13 -16.75
N ASN A 81 8.89 4.84 -16.19
CA ASN A 81 10.12 4.28 -15.66
C ASN A 81 9.93 4.06 -14.14
N ILE A 82 9.54 2.85 -13.75
CA ILE A 82 9.22 2.51 -12.38
C ILE A 82 10.35 1.71 -11.75
N THR A 83 10.97 2.27 -10.71
CA THR A 83 12.00 1.62 -9.92
C THR A 83 11.35 0.95 -8.70
N TYR A 84 11.41 -0.37 -8.64
CA TYR A 84 10.88 -1.17 -7.54
C TYR A 84 11.95 -1.41 -6.49
N VAL A 85 11.73 -0.92 -5.26
CA VAL A 85 12.70 -1.04 -4.16
C VAL A 85 12.08 -1.80 -3.00
N ASP A 86 12.83 -2.76 -2.46
CA ASP A 86 12.46 -3.53 -1.27
C ASP A 86 12.68 -2.70 -0.01
N ASP A 87 11.62 -2.40 0.74
CA ASP A 87 11.73 -1.73 2.03
C ASP A 87 12.12 -2.69 3.18
N LYS A 88 12.13 -4.01 2.94
CA LYS A 88 12.43 -5.06 3.91
C LYS A 88 11.60 -4.97 5.20
N ASN A 89 10.52 -4.21 5.18
CA ASN A 89 9.74 -3.80 6.35
C ASN A 89 10.59 -3.02 7.39
N ASP A 90 11.61 -2.30 6.92
CA ASP A 90 12.53 -1.47 7.71
C ASP A 90 12.40 0.00 7.31
N ALA A 91 12.13 0.86 8.29
CA ALA A 91 11.87 2.28 8.03
C ALA A 91 13.11 3.04 7.52
N ALA A 92 14.31 2.70 8.02
CA ALA A 92 15.53 3.36 7.59
C ALA A 92 15.85 3.02 6.13
N THR A 93 15.70 1.75 5.75
CA THR A 93 15.83 1.26 4.36
C THR A 93 14.85 1.97 3.44
N ALA A 94 13.57 2.09 3.84
CA ALA A 94 12.55 2.74 3.04
C ALA A 94 12.83 4.24 2.83
N VAL A 95 13.22 4.95 3.90
CA VAL A 95 13.56 6.39 3.85
C VAL A 95 14.79 6.62 2.97
N SER A 96 15.84 5.79 3.09
CA SER A 96 17.00 5.89 2.22
C SER A 96 16.63 5.69 0.76
N ALA A 97 15.86 4.64 0.45
CA ALA A 97 15.36 4.37 -0.90
C ALA A 97 14.54 5.54 -1.47
N ALA A 98 13.68 6.13 -0.65
CA ALA A 98 12.87 7.29 -1.07
C ALA A 98 13.73 8.51 -1.40
N LYS A 99 14.74 8.82 -0.57
CA LYS A 99 15.71 9.90 -0.82
C LYS A 99 16.47 9.68 -2.13
N ASP A 100 16.93 8.45 -2.38
CA ASP A 100 17.63 8.07 -3.60
C ASP A 100 16.74 8.26 -4.83
N GLN A 101 15.48 7.84 -4.77
CA GLN A 101 14.52 8.03 -5.87
C GLN A 101 14.23 9.51 -6.12
N ILE A 102 14.05 10.31 -5.08
CA ILE A 102 13.88 11.77 -5.19
C ILE A 102 15.12 12.41 -5.80
N GLY A 103 16.33 12.04 -5.33
CA GLY A 103 17.59 12.52 -5.87
C GLY A 103 17.81 12.18 -7.34
N GLN A 104 17.23 11.07 -7.83
CA GLN A 104 17.20 10.66 -9.24
C GLN A 104 16.08 11.35 -10.04
N GLY A 105 15.37 12.31 -9.46
CA GLY A 105 14.35 13.12 -10.13
C GLY A 105 12.94 12.51 -10.13
N SER A 106 12.65 11.50 -9.30
CA SER A 106 11.29 11.00 -9.13
C SER A 106 10.43 12.05 -8.44
N LYS A 107 9.32 12.44 -9.09
CA LYS A 107 8.29 13.31 -8.52
C LYS A 107 7.11 12.55 -7.94
N ILE A 108 7.15 11.23 -8.00
CA ILE A 108 6.11 10.33 -7.49
C ILE A 108 6.79 9.20 -6.73
N LEU A 109 6.40 9.04 -5.47
CA LEU A 109 6.70 7.87 -4.64
C LEU A 109 5.43 7.06 -4.44
N MET A 110 5.55 5.75 -4.37
CA MET A 110 4.42 4.82 -4.21
C MET A 110 4.73 3.69 -3.23
N GLY A 111 3.69 3.03 -2.72
CA GLY A 111 3.78 1.92 -1.80
C GLY A 111 3.64 2.44 -0.36
N THR A 112 3.83 1.78 0.59
CA THR A 112 4.20 0.53 1.19
C THR A 112 2.98 -0.14 1.89
N GLY A 113 3.11 -1.39 2.35
CA GLY A 113 2.11 -2.05 3.22
C GLY A 113 2.27 -1.73 4.69
N SER A 114 3.41 -1.18 5.12
CA SER A 114 3.72 -0.86 6.51
C SER A 114 3.22 0.53 6.92
N SER A 115 2.35 0.59 7.93
CA SER A 115 1.86 1.87 8.48
C SER A 115 2.98 2.73 9.05
N GLY A 116 3.95 2.14 9.76
CA GLY A 116 5.10 2.85 10.31
C GLY A 116 5.96 3.48 9.22
N ILE A 117 6.21 2.75 8.13
CA ILE A 117 6.98 3.25 6.99
C ILE A 117 6.21 4.36 6.26
N ALA A 118 4.91 4.18 6.01
CA ALA A 118 4.10 5.20 5.33
C ALA A 118 4.13 6.54 6.07
N LEU A 119 4.10 6.52 7.41
CA LEU A 119 4.20 7.73 8.25
C LEU A 119 5.59 8.39 8.22
N GLN A 120 6.64 7.68 7.79
CA GLN A 120 7.97 8.27 7.56
C GLN A 120 8.09 8.81 6.13
N LEU A 121 7.50 8.13 5.15
CA LEU A 121 7.56 8.55 3.74
C LEU A 121 6.71 9.80 3.47
N ALA A 122 5.56 9.95 4.15
CA ALA A 122 4.65 11.05 3.94
C ALA A 122 5.27 12.44 4.24
N PRO A 123 5.91 12.69 5.41
CA PRO A 123 6.59 13.95 5.65
C PRO A 123 7.80 14.17 4.74
N LEU A 124 8.53 13.09 4.37
CA LEU A 124 9.63 13.19 3.42
C LEU A 124 9.14 13.65 2.05
N ALA A 125 8.01 13.12 1.58
CA ALA A 125 7.39 13.54 0.32
C ALA A 125 6.97 15.02 0.36
N ALA A 126 6.38 15.48 1.46
CA ALA A 126 6.00 16.86 1.64
C ALA A 126 7.21 17.82 1.65
N GLN A 127 8.28 17.47 2.38
CA GLN A 127 9.53 18.24 2.42
C GLN A 127 10.16 18.42 1.03
N ASN A 128 10.01 17.43 0.16
CA ASN A 128 10.57 17.43 -1.19
C ASN A 128 9.55 17.79 -2.28
N GLN A 129 8.32 18.12 -1.90
CA GLN A 129 7.23 18.49 -2.82
C GLN A 129 7.00 17.44 -3.92
N VAL A 130 7.03 16.15 -3.55
CA VAL A 130 6.73 15.02 -4.43
C VAL A 130 5.41 14.37 -4.03
N LEU A 131 4.67 13.85 -5.01
CA LEU A 131 3.44 13.11 -4.77
C LEU A 131 3.75 11.76 -4.12
N TYR A 132 3.07 11.43 -3.01
CA TYR A 132 3.15 10.13 -2.37
C TYR A 132 1.80 9.41 -2.43
N LEU A 133 1.77 8.26 -3.09
CA LEU A 133 0.62 7.36 -3.18
C LEU A 133 0.86 6.17 -2.24
N SER A 134 0.36 6.27 -1.01
CA SER A 134 0.47 5.20 -0.02
C SER A 134 -0.32 3.96 -0.46
N GLY A 135 0.30 2.80 -0.36
CA GLY A 135 -0.30 1.50 -0.68
C GLY A 135 -1.31 1.00 0.36
N PRO A 136 -1.29 -0.30 0.72
CA PRO A 136 -2.27 -0.88 1.63
C PRO A 136 -2.07 -0.51 3.12
N ALA A 137 -1.12 0.34 3.47
CA ALA A 137 -0.90 0.78 4.85
C ALA A 137 -2.18 1.38 5.46
N ALA A 138 -2.60 0.87 6.64
CA ALA A 138 -3.94 1.09 7.17
C ALA A 138 -4.06 2.22 8.22
N ALA A 139 -2.95 2.73 8.78
CA ALA A 139 -3.03 3.74 9.85
C ALA A 139 -3.89 4.94 9.46
N ASP A 140 -4.81 5.34 10.35
CA ASP A 140 -5.67 6.51 10.15
C ASP A 140 -4.87 7.80 10.04
N ALA A 141 -3.71 7.88 10.73
CA ALA A 141 -2.83 9.04 10.73
C ALA A 141 -2.21 9.39 9.35
N ILE A 142 -2.30 8.50 8.37
CA ILE A 142 -1.90 8.80 6.97
C ILE A 142 -2.90 9.77 6.32
N THR A 143 -4.17 9.69 6.71
CA THR A 143 -5.23 10.56 6.21
C THR A 143 -5.06 11.98 6.80
N GLY A 144 -5.05 12.99 5.95
CA GLY A 144 -4.89 14.38 6.36
C GLY A 144 -3.47 14.76 6.82
N ILE A 145 -2.47 13.90 6.62
CA ILE A 145 -1.11 14.15 7.11
C ILE A 145 -0.43 15.33 6.39
N ASN A 146 -0.63 15.50 5.09
CA ASN A 146 -0.22 16.63 4.26
C ASN A 146 -0.85 16.55 2.87
N LYS A 147 -0.79 17.65 2.11
CA LYS A 147 -1.39 17.74 0.76
C LYS A 147 -0.75 16.84 -0.30
N TYR A 148 0.46 16.35 -0.08
CA TYR A 148 1.21 15.54 -1.04
C TYR A 148 0.89 14.03 -0.92
N THR A 149 0.19 13.62 0.16
CA THR A 149 -0.02 12.20 0.48
C THR A 149 -1.46 11.79 0.22
N PHE A 150 -1.62 10.74 -0.57
CA PHE A 150 -2.89 10.05 -0.84
C PHE A 150 -2.77 8.58 -0.44
N ARG A 151 -3.90 7.89 -0.26
CA ARG A 151 -3.92 6.47 0.05
C ARG A 151 -4.77 5.69 -0.96
N ALA A 152 -4.32 4.50 -1.34
CA ALA A 152 -5.07 3.57 -2.19
C ALA A 152 -5.91 2.58 -1.37
N GLY A 153 -5.40 2.20 -0.19
CA GLY A 153 -6.04 1.25 0.72
C GLY A 153 -7.06 1.88 1.67
N ARG A 154 -7.77 1.00 2.40
CA ARG A 154 -8.65 1.42 3.49
C ARG A 154 -7.84 1.97 4.65
N GLN A 155 -8.53 2.60 5.61
CA GLN A 155 -7.97 2.98 6.90
C GLN A 155 -8.66 2.22 8.04
N THR A 156 -7.98 2.15 9.20
CA THR A 156 -8.42 1.37 10.36
C THR A 156 -9.83 1.71 10.82
N LEU A 157 -10.21 2.98 10.85
CA LEU A 157 -11.57 3.39 11.22
C LEU A 157 -12.67 2.75 10.36
N GLN A 158 -12.42 2.50 9.06
CA GLN A 158 -13.39 1.82 8.20
C GLN A 158 -13.60 0.36 8.64
N ASP A 159 -12.54 -0.34 9.04
CA ASP A 159 -12.64 -1.68 9.61
C ASP A 159 -13.44 -1.65 10.92
N VAL A 160 -13.12 -0.70 11.82
CA VAL A 160 -13.77 -0.61 13.14
C VAL A 160 -15.24 -0.23 13.04
N TYR A 161 -15.64 0.66 12.11
CA TYR A 161 -17.06 0.94 11.87
C TYR A 161 -17.82 -0.31 11.43
N ALA A 162 -17.23 -1.13 10.58
CA ALA A 162 -17.82 -2.41 10.20
C ALA A 162 -17.89 -3.38 11.40
N ALA A 163 -16.85 -3.42 12.25
CA ALA A 163 -16.79 -4.25 13.46
C ALA A 163 -17.85 -3.88 14.50
N ALA A 164 -18.09 -2.59 14.70
CA ALA A 164 -19.05 -2.10 15.68
C ALA A 164 -20.48 -2.63 15.47
N SER A 165 -20.80 -3.12 14.26
CA SER A 165 -22.10 -3.71 13.95
C SER A 165 -22.30 -5.11 14.54
N TYR A 166 -21.25 -5.77 15.01
CA TYR A 166 -21.33 -7.09 15.66
C TYR A 166 -21.67 -7.00 17.15
N LEU A 167 -21.35 -5.86 17.82
CA LEU A 167 -21.71 -5.65 19.21
C LEU A 167 -23.15 -5.16 19.36
N LYS A 168 -23.91 -5.87 20.19
CA LYS A 168 -25.29 -5.51 20.55
C LYS A 168 -25.38 -5.21 22.05
N GLY A 169 -26.25 -4.24 22.40
CA GLY A 169 -26.41 -3.78 23.77
C GLY A 169 -25.31 -2.81 24.21
N ALA A 170 -25.24 -2.47 25.49
CA ALA A 170 -24.26 -1.57 26.08
C ALA A 170 -23.44 -2.28 27.17
N GLY A 171 -22.38 -1.64 27.67
CA GLY A 171 -21.60 -2.13 28.82
C GLY A 171 -20.74 -3.38 28.54
N LYS A 172 -20.47 -3.69 27.26
CA LYS A 172 -19.68 -4.85 26.86
C LYS A 172 -18.18 -4.62 27.13
N LYS A 173 -17.48 -5.73 27.44
CA LYS A 173 -16.02 -5.75 27.58
C LYS A 173 -15.39 -6.14 26.26
N VAL A 174 -14.54 -5.27 25.73
CA VAL A 174 -13.82 -5.48 24.46
C VAL A 174 -12.33 -5.51 24.73
N VAL A 175 -11.66 -6.55 24.25
CA VAL A 175 -10.20 -6.64 24.25
C VAL A 175 -9.70 -6.40 22.85
N VAL A 176 -8.75 -5.49 22.68
CA VAL A 176 -7.95 -5.39 21.46
C VAL A 176 -6.68 -6.17 21.69
N PHE A 177 -6.51 -7.25 20.92
CA PHE A 177 -5.31 -8.08 20.92
C PHE A 177 -4.49 -7.72 19.70
N ASP A 178 -3.38 -7.04 19.91
CA ASP A 178 -2.63 -6.44 18.81
C ASP A 178 -1.11 -6.66 18.90
N GLN A 179 -0.42 -6.36 17.82
CA GLN A 179 1.04 -6.25 17.82
C GLN A 179 1.45 -4.87 18.29
N ASP A 180 2.52 -4.77 19.08
CA ASP A 180 3.21 -3.54 19.43
C ASP A 180 3.82 -2.91 18.15
N SER A 181 2.98 -2.16 17.47
CA SER A 181 3.28 -1.52 16.19
C SER A 181 2.36 -0.32 15.95
N VAL A 182 2.74 0.56 15.02
CA VAL A 182 1.86 1.67 14.58
C VAL A 182 0.49 1.17 14.12
N PHE A 183 0.44 0.01 13.44
CA PHE A 183 -0.82 -0.59 13.01
C PHE A 183 -1.65 -1.09 14.21
N GLY A 184 -1.04 -1.80 15.17
CA GLY A 184 -1.72 -2.33 16.36
C GLY A 184 -2.30 -1.22 17.22
N HIS A 185 -1.48 -0.29 17.66
CA HIS A 185 -1.91 0.86 18.49
C HIS A 185 -2.95 1.74 17.78
N GLY A 186 -2.84 1.89 16.44
CA GLY A 186 -3.86 2.58 15.64
C GLY A 186 -5.22 1.88 15.70
N ASN A 187 -5.23 0.53 15.67
CA ASN A 187 -6.46 -0.25 15.85
C ASN A 187 -7.04 -0.10 17.25
N TYR A 188 -6.20 -0.20 18.29
CA TYR A 188 -6.66 0.05 19.66
C TYR A 188 -7.30 1.43 19.82
N ALA A 189 -6.64 2.47 19.34
CA ALA A 189 -7.16 3.84 19.41
C ALA A 189 -8.50 3.97 18.68
N ALA A 190 -8.64 3.37 17.49
CA ALA A 190 -9.88 3.40 16.72
C ALA A 190 -11.02 2.62 17.41
N VAL A 191 -10.74 1.42 17.93
CA VAL A 191 -11.71 0.62 18.69
C VAL A 191 -12.16 1.37 19.95
N LYS A 192 -11.23 1.97 20.68
CA LYS A 192 -11.53 2.78 21.86
C LYS A 192 -12.41 3.99 21.52
N ALA A 193 -12.13 4.68 20.44
CA ALA A 193 -12.91 5.84 20.00
C ALA A 193 -14.33 5.44 19.54
N VAL A 194 -14.45 4.44 18.69
CA VAL A 194 -15.73 4.07 18.03
C VAL A 194 -16.58 3.16 18.91
N ILE A 195 -15.99 2.11 19.47
CA ILE A 195 -16.71 1.10 20.26
C ILE A 195 -16.77 1.58 21.72
N GLY A 196 -15.65 2.03 22.29
CA GLY A 196 -15.63 2.62 23.63
C GLY A 196 -16.55 3.85 23.76
N GLY A 197 -16.58 4.72 22.74
CA GLY A 197 -17.48 5.86 22.67
C GLY A 197 -18.99 5.53 22.69
N LYS A 198 -19.33 4.25 22.48
CA LYS A 198 -20.72 3.74 22.58
C LYS A 198 -21.03 3.13 23.97
N GLY A 199 -20.18 3.36 24.97
CA GLY A 199 -20.38 2.90 26.34
C GLY A 199 -19.87 1.47 26.62
N HIS A 200 -18.94 0.98 25.80
CA HIS A 200 -18.22 -0.29 26.03
C HIS A 200 -16.87 -0.05 26.71
N THR A 201 -16.43 -0.98 27.56
CA THR A 201 -15.08 -0.95 28.12
C THR A 201 -14.11 -1.55 27.10
N VAL A 202 -13.03 -0.83 26.76
CA VAL A 202 -12.01 -1.29 25.82
C VAL A 202 -10.66 -1.36 26.52
N THR A 203 -10.03 -2.52 26.50
CA THR A 203 -8.67 -2.77 27.01
C THR A 203 -7.76 -3.29 25.91
N GLU A 204 -6.45 -3.08 26.07
CA GLU A 204 -5.43 -3.49 25.11
C GLU A 204 -4.60 -4.65 25.69
N ILE A 205 -4.27 -5.62 24.86
CA ILE A 205 -3.21 -6.61 25.08
C ILE A 205 -2.24 -6.46 23.91
N SER A 206 -1.22 -5.62 24.10
CA SER A 206 -0.22 -5.35 23.07
C SER A 206 0.93 -6.34 23.21
N VAL A 207 1.20 -7.06 22.12
CA VAL A 207 2.22 -8.10 22.08
C VAL A 207 3.48 -7.55 21.42
N PRO A 208 4.65 -7.59 22.10
CA PRO A 208 5.89 -7.12 21.50
C PRO A 208 6.15 -7.75 20.13
N SER A 209 6.55 -6.97 19.15
CA SER A 209 6.85 -7.45 17.79
C SER A 209 8.00 -8.47 17.76
N SER A 210 8.84 -8.51 18.80
CA SER A 210 9.91 -9.48 19.01
C SER A 210 9.48 -10.78 19.68
N ALA A 211 8.20 -10.89 20.10
CA ALA A 211 7.72 -12.08 20.81
C ALA A 211 7.75 -13.31 19.90
N THR A 212 8.26 -14.41 20.43
CA THR A 212 8.27 -15.75 19.78
C THR A 212 7.32 -16.73 20.47
N ASP A 213 6.96 -16.47 21.73
CA ASP A 213 5.93 -17.20 22.48
C ASP A 213 4.73 -16.28 22.74
N PHE A 214 3.58 -16.69 22.23
CA PHE A 214 2.32 -15.97 22.35
C PHE A 214 1.43 -16.49 23.50
N THR A 215 1.84 -17.58 24.15
CA THR A 215 1.08 -18.26 25.21
C THR A 215 0.72 -17.34 26.37
N PRO A 216 1.63 -16.52 26.92
CA PRO A 216 1.29 -15.63 28.04
C PRO A 216 0.23 -14.58 27.67
N PHE A 217 0.28 -14.07 26.46
CA PHE A 217 -0.68 -13.07 25.96
C PHE A 217 -2.05 -13.69 25.66
N ALA A 218 -2.07 -14.90 25.10
CA ALA A 218 -3.30 -15.66 24.91
C ALA A 218 -3.99 -15.98 26.26
N GLN A 219 -3.20 -16.27 27.29
CA GLN A 219 -3.72 -16.45 28.65
C GLN A 219 -4.32 -15.15 29.21
N GLN A 220 -3.69 -14.00 28.95
CA GLN A 220 -4.25 -12.70 29.33
C GLN A 220 -5.59 -12.45 28.62
N ALA A 221 -5.69 -12.74 27.32
CA ALA A 221 -6.93 -12.63 26.56
C ALA A 221 -8.04 -13.49 27.13
N LYS A 222 -7.74 -14.75 27.50
CA LYS A 222 -8.68 -15.64 28.18
C LYS A 222 -9.16 -15.07 29.50
N ASN A 223 -8.24 -14.61 30.35
CA ASN A 223 -8.53 -14.12 31.70
C ASN A 223 -9.30 -12.78 31.70
N ALA A 224 -9.27 -12.06 30.61
CA ALA A 224 -10.02 -10.80 30.45
C ALA A 224 -11.54 -11.01 30.44
N ASN A 225 -12.02 -12.23 30.19
CA ASN A 225 -13.46 -12.55 30.09
C ASN A 225 -14.20 -11.53 29.22
N ALA A 226 -13.67 -11.27 28.03
CA ALA A 226 -14.21 -10.32 27.07
C ALA A 226 -15.53 -10.81 26.43
N ASP A 227 -16.41 -9.89 26.11
CA ASP A 227 -17.56 -10.17 25.23
C ASP A 227 -17.13 -10.20 23.76
N LEU A 228 -16.09 -9.42 23.42
CA LEU A 228 -15.51 -9.36 22.08
C LEU A 228 -13.99 -9.21 22.15
N ILE A 229 -13.29 -9.99 21.32
CA ILE A 229 -11.85 -9.86 21.08
C ILE A 229 -11.66 -9.32 19.66
N PHE A 230 -11.09 -8.13 19.55
CA PHE A 230 -10.69 -7.53 18.27
C PHE A 230 -9.21 -7.83 18.06
N VAL A 231 -8.88 -8.63 17.04
CA VAL A 231 -7.49 -9.00 16.75
C VAL A 231 -6.95 -8.11 15.64
N ALA A 232 -5.89 -7.35 15.95
CA ALA A 232 -5.16 -6.49 15.01
C ALA A 232 -3.75 -7.02 14.76
N TRP A 233 -3.61 -7.92 13.79
CA TRP A 233 -2.37 -8.63 13.53
C TRP A 233 -2.01 -8.64 12.05
N ALA A 234 -0.71 -8.57 11.74
CA ALA A 234 -0.19 -8.59 10.39
C ALA A 234 1.12 -9.39 10.28
N GLY A 235 1.33 -10.02 9.12
CA GLY A 235 2.60 -10.65 8.78
C GLY A 235 2.77 -12.09 9.26
N THR A 236 4.01 -12.57 9.18
CA THR A 236 4.36 -14.01 9.23
C THR A 236 4.09 -14.70 10.56
N THR A 237 3.96 -13.95 11.65
CA THR A 237 3.70 -14.52 12.99
C THR A 237 2.22 -14.80 13.26
N ALA A 238 1.31 -14.41 12.35
CA ALA A 238 -0.12 -14.59 12.51
C ALA A 238 -0.52 -16.05 12.81
N GLY A 239 0.07 -17.03 12.12
CA GLY A 239 -0.22 -18.44 12.33
C GLY A 239 0.09 -18.92 13.76
N ALA A 240 1.24 -18.53 14.29
CA ALA A 240 1.65 -18.90 15.66
C ALA A 240 0.76 -18.20 16.71
N MET A 241 0.42 -16.94 16.48
CA MET A 241 -0.49 -16.18 17.34
C MET A 241 -1.88 -16.83 17.40
N TRP A 242 -2.49 -17.15 16.26
CA TRP A 242 -3.81 -17.81 16.22
C TRP A 242 -3.79 -19.16 16.90
N LYS A 243 -2.72 -19.94 16.70
CA LYS A 243 -2.55 -21.23 17.37
C LYS A 243 -2.47 -21.07 18.89
N ALA A 244 -1.77 -20.08 19.40
CA ALA A 244 -1.67 -19.83 20.84
C ALA A 244 -3.04 -19.43 21.43
N LEU A 245 -3.79 -18.53 20.77
CA LEU A 245 -5.13 -18.14 21.20
C LEU A 245 -6.09 -19.36 21.25
N ASP A 246 -6.04 -20.22 20.24
CA ASP A 246 -6.85 -21.45 20.19
C ASP A 246 -6.47 -22.44 21.29
N GLN A 247 -5.19 -22.74 21.45
CA GLN A 247 -4.67 -23.67 22.46
C GLN A 247 -4.99 -23.26 23.91
N GLN A 248 -4.99 -21.93 24.16
CA GLN A 248 -5.35 -21.39 25.46
C GLN A 248 -6.87 -21.26 25.66
N ASN A 249 -7.67 -21.61 24.64
CA ASN A 249 -9.13 -21.42 24.67
C ASN A 249 -9.51 -19.94 24.95
N ALA A 250 -8.74 -19.00 24.36
CA ALA A 250 -8.91 -17.56 24.60
C ALA A 250 -10.25 -17.00 24.09
N PHE A 251 -10.92 -17.74 23.17
CA PHE A 251 -12.18 -17.32 22.57
C PHE A 251 -13.42 -17.83 23.33
N ASN A 252 -13.26 -18.49 24.44
CA ASN A 252 -14.39 -19.09 25.17
C ASN A 252 -15.38 -18.02 25.65
N GLY A 253 -16.56 -18.00 25.03
CA GLY A 253 -17.62 -17.05 25.32
C GLY A 253 -17.49 -15.66 24.67
N ALA A 254 -16.40 -15.36 23.97
CA ALA A 254 -16.19 -14.11 23.26
C ALA A 254 -16.52 -14.22 21.77
N ASP A 255 -17.14 -13.19 21.19
CA ASP A 255 -17.10 -12.96 19.75
C ASP A 255 -15.70 -12.53 19.33
N VAL A 256 -15.22 -13.03 18.19
CA VAL A 256 -13.91 -12.66 17.64
C VAL A 256 -14.07 -11.92 16.33
N VAL A 257 -13.43 -10.76 16.24
CA VAL A 257 -13.42 -9.91 15.03
C VAL A 257 -11.99 -9.65 14.62
N THR A 258 -11.69 -9.77 13.35
CA THR A 258 -10.38 -9.43 12.78
C THR A 258 -10.52 -9.03 11.31
N GLY A 259 -9.47 -8.42 10.74
CA GLY A 259 -9.35 -8.26 9.29
C GLY A 259 -9.24 -9.63 8.59
N LEU A 260 -9.89 -9.79 7.44
CA LEU A 260 -9.69 -10.97 6.60
C LEU A 260 -8.22 -10.95 6.14
N ALA A 261 -7.47 -11.97 6.58
CA ALA A 261 -6.07 -12.14 6.19
C ALA A 261 -5.96 -12.80 4.81
N GLU A 262 -4.74 -12.90 4.30
CA GLU A 262 -4.42 -13.60 3.07
C GLU A 262 -4.87 -15.06 3.14
N ARG A 263 -5.35 -15.59 2.04
CA ARG A 263 -5.86 -16.98 1.99
C ARG A 263 -4.83 -18.03 2.43
N ALA A 264 -3.55 -17.75 2.22
CA ALA A 264 -2.47 -18.62 2.67
C ALA A 264 -2.47 -18.83 4.18
N THR A 265 -2.97 -17.88 4.97
CA THR A 265 -3.00 -17.95 6.45
C THR A 265 -4.28 -18.57 7.00
N TRP A 266 -5.34 -18.77 6.20
CA TRP A 266 -6.63 -19.27 6.71
C TRP A 266 -6.54 -20.66 7.34
N ALA A 267 -5.65 -21.51 6.85
CA ALA A 267 -5.44 -22.84 7.44
C ALA A 267 -4.95 -22.77 8.90
N ALA A 268 -4.20 -21.72 9.26
CA ALA A 268 -3.68 -21.52 10.61
C ALA A 268 -4.78 -21.14 11.64
N LEU A 269 -5.95 -20.70 11.16
CA LEU A 269 -7.10 -20.41 12.03
C LEU A 269 -7.78 -21.67 12.57
N GLY A 270 -7.46 -22.84 12.04
CA GLY A 270 -8.01 -24.11 12.49
C GLY A 270 -9.54 -24.16 12.47
N ASP A 271 -10.13 -24.79 13.49
CA ASP A 271 -11.58 -24.90 13.62
C ASP A 271 -12.27 -23.59 14.02
N GLN A 272 -11.52 -22.61 14.49
CA GLN A 272 -12.04 -21.28 14.81
C GLN A 272 -12.38 -20.45 13.55
N ALA A 273 -11.79 -20.79 12.40
CA ALA A 273 -11.97 -20.07 11.14
C ALA A 273 -13.44 -19.75 10.79
N THR A 274 -14.35 -20.68 11.10
CA THR A 274 -15.78 -20.53 10.80
C THR A 274 -16.57 -19.77 11.87
N LYS A 275 -15.96 -19.46 13.02
CA LYS A 275 -16.57 -18.73 14.14
C LYS A 275 -16.19 -17.25 14.14
N ILE A 276 -15.06 -16.89 13.52
CA ILE A 276 -14.52 -15.55 13.48
C ILE A 276 -15.36 -14.67 12.52
N HIS A 277 -15.62 -13.44 12.94
CA HIS A 277 -16.20 -12.40 12.12
C HIS A 277 -15.09 -11.63 11.41
N PHE A 278 -15.05 -11.70 10.09
CA PHE A 278 -14.02 -11.02 9.31
C PHE A 278 -14.52 -9.69 8.74
N LEU A 279 -13.67 -8.69 8.84
CA LEU A 279 -13.78 -7.39 8.17
C LEU A 279 -12.92 -7.46 6.93
N SER A 280 -13.41 -7.00 5.81
CA SER A 280 -12.62 -7.01 4.59
C SER A 280 -12.94 -5.83 3.70
N HIS A 281 -11.92 -5.25 3.13
CA HIS A 281 -12.06 -4.29 2.05
C HIS A 281 -12.12 -4.97 0.67
N TYR A 282 -11.87 -6.28 0.62
CA TYR A 282 -11.96 -7.06 -0.61
C TYR A 282 -12.03 -8.57 -0.37
N THR A 283 -12.82 -9.23 -1.18
CA THR A 283 -12.68 -10.65 -1.53
C THR A 283 -13.11 -10.79 -2.98
N TYR A 284 -12.37 -11.56 -3.77
CA TYR A 284 -12.54 -11.59 -5.23
C TYR A 284 -13.94 -12.01 -5.72
N THR A 285 -14.75 -12.59 -4.84
CA THR A 285 -16.13 -13.02 -5.12
C THR A 285 -17.19 -11.97 -4.82
N ALA A 286 -16.85 -10.91 -4.03
CA ALA A 286 -17.85 -9.92 -3.59
C ALA A 286 -18.13 -8.84 -4.65
N PRO A 287 -17.14 -8.15 -5.25
CA PRO A 287 -17.44 -7.10 -6.22
C PRO A 287 -17.96 -7.67 -7.53
N LYS A 288 -19.02 -7.05 -8.05
CA LYS A 288 -19.62 -7.41 -9.36
C LYS A 288 -19.40 -6.27 -10.34
N ASN A 289 -18.20 -6.24 -10.96
CA ASN A 289 -17.86 -5.20 -11.94
C ASN A 289 -16.74 -5.66 -12.89
N LYS A 290 -16.67 -5.00 -14.06
CA LYS A 290 -15.75 -5.34 -15.14
C LYS A 290 -14.26 -5.33 -14.75
N LEU A 291 -13.85 -4.49 -13.79
CA LEU A 291 -12.44 -4.41 -13.37
C LEU A 291 -12.06 -5.58 -12.46
N ASN A 292 -12.96 -5.97 -11.56
CA ASN A 292 -12.79 -7.18 -10.78
C ASN A 292 -12.77 -8.42 -11.67
N ASP A 293 -13.70 -8.51 -12.62
CA ASP A 293 -13.77 -9.63 -13.57
C ASP A 293 -12.48 -9.75 -14.40
N TYR A 294 -11.96 -8.61 -14.88
CA TYR A 294 -10.66 -8.56 -15.55
C TYR A 294 -9.54 -9.09 -14.66
N LEU A 295 -9.41 -8.54 -13.43
CA LEU A 295 -8.33 -8.90 -12.49
C LEU A 295 -8.39 -10.39 -12.14
N VAL A 296 -9.56 -10.90 -11.82
CA VAL A 296 -9.80 -12.34 -11.56
C VAL A 296 -9.43 -13.19 -12.78
N ALA A 297 -9.83 -12.80 -13.97
CA ALA A 297 -9.54 -13.54 -15.19
C ALA A 297 -8.03 -13.58 -15.50
N GLN A 298 -7.32 -12.46 -15.32
CA GLN A 298 -5.85 -12.44 -15.56
C GLN A 298 -5.09 -13.33 -14.57
N LEU A 299 -5.46 -13.31 -13.27
CA LEU A 299 -4.79 -14.13 -12.29
C LEU A 299 -5.11 -15.62 -12.44
N ARG A 300 -6.34 -15.96 -12.79
CA ARG A 300 -6.74 -17.36 -13.08
C ARG A 300 -5.93 -18.00 -14.20
N LYS A 301 -5.47 -17.26 -15.19
CA LYS A 301 -4.56 -17.75 -16.22
C LYS A 301 -3.23 -18.27 -15.66
N ARG A 302 -2.88 -17.86 -14.43
CA ARG A 302 -1.68 -18.30 -13.69
C ARG A 302 -2.01 -19.26 -12.54
N GLY A 303 -3.23 -19.80 -12.49
CA GLY A 303 -3.69 -20.66 -11.39
C GLY A 303 -3.92 -19.92 -10.07
N GLN A 304 -4.02 -18.58 -10.10
CA GLN A 304 -4.17 -17.72 -8.93
C GLN A 304 -5.53 -17.01 -8.95
N VAL A 305 -5.89 -16.39 -7.83
CA VAL A 305 -6.99 -15.43 -7.75
C VAL A 305 -6.50 -14.21 -6.96
N PRO A 306 -7.10 -13.04 -7.16
CA PRO A 306 -6.76 -11.86 -6.37
C PRO A 306 -6.98 -12.09 -4.88
N ASP A 307 -6.07 -11.61 -4.06
CA ASP A 307 -6.20 -11.60 -2.61
C ASP A 307 -6.34 -10.16 -2.09
N ILE A 308 -6.36 -9.97 -0.79
CA ILE A 308 -6.84 -8.75 -0.12
C ILE A 308 -6.15 -7.45 -0.58
N PHE A 309 -4.85 -7.49 -0.89
CA PHE A 309 -4.09 -6.30 -1.30
C PHE A 309 -3.87 -6.18 -2.81
N THR A 310 -4.25 -7.20 -3.57
CA THR A 310 -4.18 -7.15 -5.04
C THR A 310 -4.99 -5.97 -5.62
N PRO A 311 -6.24 -5.68 -5.17
CA PRO A 311 -6.97 -4.53 -5.69
C PRO A 311 -6.38 -3.19 -5.24
N ASP A 312 -5.70 -3.09 -4.11
CA ASP A 312 -5.03 -1.86 -3.68
C ASP A 312 -3.89 -1.49 -4.64
N GLY A 313 -3.12 -2.50 -5.07
CA GLY A 313 -2.12 -2.31 -6.13
C GLY A 313 -2.76 -1.85 -7.45
N PHE A 314 -3.90 -2.41 -7.85
CA PHE A 314 -4.62 -1.94 -9.04
C PHE A 314 -5.07 -0.49 -8.90
N VAL A 315 -5.56 -0.09 -7.73
CA VAL A 315 -5.95 1.30 -7.42
C VAL A 315 -4.75 2.24 -7.48
N LEU A 316 -3.57 1.83 -6.98
CA LEU A 316 -2.34 2.60 -7.16
C LEU A 316 -2.04 2.87 -8.63
N ALA A 317 -2.20 1.87 -9.49
CA ALA A 317 -2.05 2.07 -10.94
C ALA A 317 -3.09 3.05 -11.51
N GLN A 318 -4.35 2.99 -11.05
CA GLN A 318 -5.39 3.93 -11.46
C GLN A 318 -5.05 5.35 -11.02
N MET A 319 -4.61 5.55 -9.78
CA MET A 319 -4.21 6.86 -9.25
C MET A 319 -3.01 7.42 -10.02
N LEU A 320 -1.96 6.60 -10.24
CA LEU A 320 -0.78 7.00 -11.01
C LEU A 320 -1.13 7.44 -12.43
N VAL A 321 -1.86 6.61 -13.16
CA VAL A 321 -2.22 6.90 -14.56
C VAL A 321 -3.12 8.13 -14.65
N HIS A 322 -4.11 8.27 -13.76
CA HIS A 322 -5.01 9.43 -13.72
C HIS A 322 -4.24 10.72 -13.41
N ALA A 323 -3.38 10.71 -12.40
CA ALA A 323 -2.57 11.85 -12.01
C ALA A 323 -1.65 12.31 -13.16
N LEU A 324 -0.99 11.37 -13.83
CA LEU A 324 -0.13 11.67 -14.97
C LEU A 324 -0.91 12.16 -16.20
N GLN A 325 -2.07 11.57 -16.51
CA GLN A 325 -2.92 12.02 -17.62
C GLN A 325 -3.39 13.45 -17.44
N LYS A 326 -3.67 13.88 -16.22
CA LYS A 326 -4.20 15.21 -15.90
C LYS A 326 -3.12 16.22 -15.55
N GLY A 327 -2.06 15.79 -14.88
CA GLY A 327 -1.02 16.65 -14.33
C GLY A 327 0.28 16.72 -15.14
N ASP A 328 0.50 15.78 -16.06
CA ASP A 328 1.72 15.66 -16.88
C ASP A 328 3.03 15.87 -16.07
N TYR A 329 3.14 15.19 -14.91
CA TYR A 329 4.30 15.24 -14.01
C TYR A 329 4.51 16.59 -13.27
N ASN A 330 3.52 17.49 -13.30
CA ASN A 330 3.44 18.65 -12.41
C ASN A 330 2.72 18.24 -11.13
N VAL A 331 3.40 18.34 -9.98
CA VAL A 331 2.92 17.78 -8.72
C VAL A 331 1.61 18.41 -8.26
N ASP A 332 1.48 19.74 -8.29
CA ASP A 332 0.24 20.43 -7.88
C ASP A 332 -0.96 20.07 -8.78
N LYS A 333 -0.73 19.94 -10.09
CA LYS A 333 -1.78 19.49 -11.02
C LYS A 333 -2.17 18.04 -10.78
N MET A 334 -1.20 17.16 -10.45
CA MET A 334 -1.47 15.78 -10.09
C MET A 334 -2.31 15.69 -8.81
N ILE A 335 -1.95 16.45 -7.77
CA ILE A 335 -2.70 16.56 -6.52
C ILE A 335 -4.14 17.01 -6.80
N GLY A 336 -4.33 18.16 -7.44
CA GLY A 336 -5.66 18.69 -7.73
C GLY A 336 -6.52 17.77 -8.60
N SER A 337 -5.90 16.89 -9.42
CA SER A 337 -6.64 15.91 -10.21
C SER A 337 -7.14 14.73 -9.38
N LEU A 338 -6.46 14.40 -8.30
CA LEU A 338 -6.83 13.30 -7.39
C LEU A 338 -7.88 13.73 -6.37
N GLU A 339 -7.86 15.00 -5.95
CA GLU A 339 -8.82 15.54 -5.01
C GLU A 339 -10.24 15.49 -5.58
N GLY A 340 -11.14 14.83 -4.84
CA GLY A 340 -12.54 14.65 -5.25
C GLY A 340 -12.76 13.64 -6.38
N TRP A 341 -11.71 12.97 -6.87
CA TRP A 341 -11.83 11.98 -7.93
C TRP A 341 -12.66 10.79 -7.48
N LYS A 342 -13.65 10.45 -8.31
CA LYS A 342 -14.58 9.34 -8.12
C LYS A 342 -14.41 8.36 -9.27
N PHE A 343 -14.25 7.08 -8.96
CA PHE A 343 -13.92 6.08 -9.98
C PHE A 343 -14.39 4.68 -9.61
N LEU A 344 -14.52 3.84 -10.63
CA LEU A 344 -14.74 2.40 -10.44
C LEU A 344 -13.37 1.72 -10.29
N ALA A 345 -13.23 0.90 -9.25
CA ALA A 345 -12.06 0.06 -8.98
C ALA A 345 -12.47 -1.42 -8.90
N PRO A 346 -11.52 -2.37 -8.84
CA PRO A 346 -11.87 -3.77 -8.63
C PRO A 346 -12.75 -4.00 -7.38
N LYS A 347 -12.52 -3.25 -6.30
CA LYS A 347 -13.32 -3.32 -5.06
C LYS A 347 -14.75 -2.77 -5.20
N GLY A 348 -15.01 -1.99 -6.23
CA GLY A 348 -16.27 -1.27 -6.45
C GLY A 348 -16.03 0.22 -6.64
N PHE A 349 -17.07 1.02 -6.45
CA PHE A 349 -16.98 2.48 -6.55
C PHE A 349 -16.14 3.05 -5.40
N GLN A 350 -15.20 3.91 -5.72
CA GLN A 350 -14.29 4.57 -4.78
C GLN A 350 -14.27 6.08 -5.02
N ALA A 351 -13.93 6.84 -3.98
CA ALA A 351 -13.79 8.29 -4.04
C ALA A 351 -12.63 8.74 -3.14
N ILE A 352 -11.83 9.67 -3.63
CA ILE A 352 -10.83 10.36 -2.82
C ILE A 352 -11.47 11.62 -2.25
N ARG A 353 -11.57 11.71 -0.94
CA ARG A 353 -12.15 12.87 -0.25
C ARG A 353 -11.18 14.05 -0.32
N PRO A 354 -11.59 15.24 -0.84
CA PRO A 354 -10.64 16.34 -1.08
C PRO A 354 -10.11 16.98 0.21
N GLN A 355 -10.86 16.90 1.32
CA GLN A 355 -10.50 17.58 2.56
C GLN A 355 -9.30 16.96 3.30
N ASP A 356 -9.06 15.67 3.08
CA ASP A 356 -8.06 14.90 3.86
C ASP A 356 -7.46 13.70 3.12
N HIS A 357 -7.80 13.54 1.84
CA HIS A 357 -7.34 12.45 0.97
C HIS A 357 -7.70 11.03 1.47
N ALA A 358 -8.74 10.90 2.31
CA ALA A 358 -9.28 9.60 2.66
C ALA A 358 -9.79 8.87 1.41
N MET A 359 -9.47 7.58 1.29
CA MET A 359 -10.05 6.72 0.27
C MET A 359 -11.38 6.16 0.78
N LEU A 360 -12.48 6.68 0.28
CA LEU A 360 -13.80 6.13 0.55
C LEU A 360 -14.06 4.93 -0.37
N GLN A 361 -14.39 3.78 0.21
CA GLN A 361 -14.49 2.52 -0.51
C GLN A 361 -15.48 1.56 0.14
N PRO A 362 -16.02 0.57 -0.60
CA PRO A 362 -16.87 -0.46 -0.01
C PRO A 362 -16.11 -1.30 1.02
N MET A 363 -16.81 -1.70 2.09
CA MET A 363 -16.32 -2.63 3.08
C MET A 363 -17.24 -3.84 3.18
N PHE A 364 -16.71 -5.02 3.47
CA PHE A 364 -17.45 -6.27 3.50
C PHE A 364 -17.35 -6.92 4.88
N ARG A 365 -18.47 -7.43 5.36
CA ARG A 365 -18.51 -8.36 6.50
C ARG A 365 -18.50 -9.77 5.94
N VAL A 366 -17.58 -10.59 6.39
CA VAL A 366 -17.27 -11.89 5.80
C VAL A 366 -17.25 -12.94 6.90
N ARG A 367 -17.67 -14.14 6.58
CA ARG A 367 -17.43 -15.35 7.35
C ARG A 367 -16.75 -16.39 6.46
N LEU A 368 -15.81 -17.13 6.99
CA LEU A 368 -15.28 -18.29 6.30
C LEU A 368 -16.22 -19.49 6.54
N VAL A 369 -16.56 -20.19 5.46
CA VAL A 369 -17.37 -21.40 5.51
C VAL A 369 -16.64 -22.56 4.83
N LYS A 370 -16.86 -23.80 5.31
CA LYS A 370 -16.31 -24.99 4.65
C LYS A 370 -17.19 -25.38 3.48
N LYS A 371 -16.64 -25.41 2.25
CA LYS A 371 -17.29 -25.89 1.04
C LYS A 371 -16.36 -26.88 0.35
N ASN A 372 -16.80 -28.12 0.17
CA ASN A 372 -15.98 -29.22 -0.38
C ASN A 372 -14.61 -29.33 0.32
N GLY A 373 -14.60 -29.29 1.65
CA GLY A 373 -13.41 -29.39 2.49
C GLY A 373 -12.48 -28.17 2.50
N ARG A 374 -12.81 -27.09 1.77
CA ARG A 374 -12.00 -25.86 1.69
C ARG A 374 -12.71 -24.68 2.34
N LEU A 375 -11.94 -23.80 2.98
CA LEU A 375 -12.45 -22.53 3.47
C LEU A 375 -12.70 -21.58 2.29
N VAL A 376 -13.89 -20.99 2.24
CA VAL A 376 -14.28 -19.99 1.25
C VAL A 376 -15.00 -18.83 1.95
N PRO A 377 -14.86 -17.58 1.46
CA PRO A 377 -15.52 -16.43 2.04
C PRO A 377 -17.01 -16.41 1.68
N ALA A 378 -17.86 -16.25 2.68
CA ALA A 378 -19.27 -15.95 2.56
C ALA A 378 -19.51 -14.49 2.97
N ILE A 379 -20.16 -13.71 2.10
CA ILE A 379 -20.45 -12.31 2.35
C ILE A 379 -21.69 -12.22 3.23
N LEU A 380 -21.54 -11.63 4.41
CA LEU A 380 -22.65 -11.37 5.35
C LEU A 380 -23.29 -10.00 5.15
N GLY A 381 -22.55 -9.07 4.57
CA GLY A 381 -23.05 -7.73 4.28
C GLY A 381 -21.99 -6.88 3.60
N THR A 382 -22.46 -5.84 2.93
CA THR A 382 -21.61 -4.83 2.28
C THR A 382 -22.01 -3.47 2.82
N ALA A 383 -21.02 -2.69 3.25
CA ALA A 383 -21.20 -1.28 3.56
C ALA A 383 -20.73 -0.45 2.36
N THR A 384 -21.47 0.59 2.04
CA THR A 384 -21.11 1.56 1.01
C THR A 384 -19.89 2.39 1.42
N PRO A 385 -19.22 3.07 0.50
CA PRO A 385 -18.10 3.96 0.82
C PRO A 385 -18.43 5.04 1.85
N TYR A 386 -19.68 5.44 1.93
CA TYR A 386 -20.11 6.52 2.83
C TYR A 386 -20.58 6.02 4.21
N GLU A 387 -21.07 4.78 4.31
CA GLU A 387 -21.48 4.20 5.60
C GLU A 387 -20.30 3.93 6.55
N THR A 388 -19.11 3.70 6.00
CA THR A 388 -17.88 3.51 6.78
C THR A 388 -16.92 4.69 6.63
N ALA A 389 -17.38 5.82 6.07
CA ALA A 389 -16.53 7.00 5.93
C ALA A 389 -16.04 7.50 7.30
N PRO A 390 -14.72 7.63 7.51
CA PRO A 390 -14.20 8.17 8.75
C PRO A 390 -14.52 9.66 8.87
N PRO A 391 -14.50 10.24 10.09
CA PRO A 391 -14.59 11.68 10.27
C PRO A 391 -13.56 12.41 9.43
N ILE A 392 -13.90 13.62 8.95
CA ILE A 392 -12.95 14.47 8.23
C ILE A 392 -11.86 14.91 9.19
N VAL A 393 -10.60 14.73 8.79
CA VAL A 393 -9.43 15.20 9.52
C VAL A 393 -8.90 16.44 8.78
N PRO A 394 -8.72 17.59 9.46
CA PRO A 394 -8.13 18.77 8.83
C PRO A 394 -6.74 18.44 8.26
N MET A 395 -6.48 18.86 7.01
CA MET A 395 -5.17 18.71 6.39
C MET A 395 -4.12 19.42 7.23
N LYS A 396 -3.03 18.72 7.53
CA LYS A 396 -1.88 19.31 8.21
C LYS A 396 -0.90 19.82 7.17
N GLY A 397 -0.50 21.04 7.22
CA GLY A 397 0.59 21.72 6.54
C GLY A 397 0.83 21.42 5.08
#